data_5b65fea55b8e3f2b24985771c0675a9e
#
_entry.id   5b65fea55b8e3f2b24985771c0675a9e
#
_cell.length_a   1.000
_cell.length_b   1.000
_cell.length_c   1.000
_cell.angle_alpha   90.00
_cell.angle_beta   90.00
_cell.angle_gamma   90.00
#
_symmetry.space_group_name_H-M   'P 1'
#
loop_
_entity.id
_entity.type
_entity.pdbx_description
1 polymer ?
#
loop_
_entity_poly.entity_id
_entity_poly.type
_entity_poly.pdbx_seq_one_letter_code
_entity_poly.pdbx_strand_id
1 'polypeptide(L)'
;MSEEKDDILEILSDFKEKKERRETEPDEPLQPPKRRDGESYIDFAKPEEGEEAEEAERKTLFKRKKESKPEKTPEEIEALKAQKQEKRESRKNKAKTVWIKVKNAVFNKKVLAAVAALAVIIAAVFGIRYGVEQAKVAYLKPYQEKYPDVEFPAGILEKYCDAYGENPDTAGYIEILDINLKSTVSRDTQTYPYAQPCTDGCEQFNYVVYLNDDSLEDIYSSAEGYNSASGYMTYSNLFQDYTFKIVGAFYTNTKAQDDSGYIFPYNVTEKMTADSQNEYISRLQSRFIYSTGIDITRQDTILTVSCPTDYREDFRFVVIGVMREDTDSKLTAEDKSDVHYPQIIYDETNTENPYRFSSQWYPEIIVTDSEGTQTTIQKTIEDYEQ
;
A
#
# COMPACT_ATOMS: atom_id res chain seq x y z
N MET A 1 -24.85 -1.56 40.68
CA MET A 1 -23.42 -1.32 40.31
C MET A 1 -22.58 -2.62 40.18
N SER A 2 -23.02 -3.76 40.71
CA SER A 2 -22.32 -5.06 40.48
C SER A 2 -22.87 -5.79 39.26
N GLU A 3 -24.19 -5.79 39.07
CA GLU A 3 -24.84 -6.48 37.92
C GLU A 3 -24.51 -5.86 36.55
N GLU A 4 -24.36 -4.54 36.44
CA GLU A 4 -23.97 -3.89 35.16
C GLU A 4 -22.51 -4.18 34.75
N LYS A 5 -21.64 -4.50 35.69
CA LYS A 5 -20.26 -4.92 35.35
C LYS A 5 -20.20 -6.34 34.83
N ASP A 6 -21.05 -7.21 35.33
CA ASP A 6 -21.09 -8.61 34.93
C ASP A 6 -21.70 -8.73 33.53
N ASP A 7 -22.73 -7.93 33.17
CA ASP A 7 -23.30 -7.87 31.81
C ASP A 7 -22.30 -7.34 30.77
N ILE A 8 -21.47 -6.36 31.13
CA ILE A 8 -20.43 -5.82 30.23
C ILE A 8 -19.31 -6.84 29.99
N LEU A 9 -18.92 -7.59 31.02
CA LEU A 9 -17.90 -8.63 30.92
C LEU A 9 -18.39 -9.81 30.06
N GLU A 10 -19.68 -10.17 30.15
CA GLU A 10 -20.28 -11.21 29.32
C GLU A 10 -20.31 -10.81 27.86
N ILE A 11 -20.69 -9.55 27.52
CA ILE A 11 -20.68 -9.01 26.16
C ILE A 11 -19.26 -8.96 25.59
N LEU A 12 -18.26 -8.60 26.39
CA LEU A 12 -16.86 -8.56 25.95
C LEU A 12 -16.28 -9.96 25.73
N SER A 13 -16.73 -10.96 26.52
CA SER A 13 -16.32 -12.35 26.31
C SER A 13 -16.88 -12.94 25.03
N ASP A 14 -18.15 -12.66 24.72
CA ASP A 14 -18.82 -13.05 23.47
C ASP A 14 -18.17 -12.44 22.22
N PHE A 15 -17.73 -11.18 22.32
CA PHE A 15 -17.01 -10.51 21.26
C PHE A 15 -15.63 -11.14 21.00
N LYS A 16 -14.93 -11.52 22.08
CA LYS A 16 -13.62 -12.16 22.00
C LYS A 16 -13.73 -13.56 21.39
N GLU A 17 -14.72 -14.34 21.80
CA GLU A 17 -14.98 -15.67 21.26
C GLU A 17 -15.38 -15.65 19.78
N LYS A 18 -16.17 -14.65 19.35
CA LYS A 18 -16.51 -14.43 17.92
C LYS A 18 -15.31 -14.00 17.09
N LYS A 19 -14.38 -13.24 17.66
CA LYS A 19 -13.16 -12.84 16.98
C LYS A 19 -12.22 -14.03 16.81
N GLU A 20 -12.01 -14.82 17.85
CA GLU A 20 -11.18 -16.03 17.80
C GLU A 20 -11.75 -17.09 16.84
N ARG A 21 -13.09 -17.24 16.74
CA ARG A 21 -13.72 -18.12 15.72
C ARG A 21 -13.47 -17.66 14.28
N ARG A 22 -13.42 -16.33 14.03
CA ARG A 22 -13.10 -15.80 12.69
C ARG A 22 -11.64 -15.98 12.29
N GLU A 23 -10.74 -16.06 13.27
CA GLU A 23 -9.29 -16.25 13.04
C GLU A 23 -8.89 -17.74 12.90
N THR A 24 -9.78 -18.68 13.27
CA THR A 24 -9.51 -20.13 13.25
C THR A 24 -10.26 -20.93 12.19
N GLU A 25 -11.23 -20.34 11.46
CA GLU A 25 -11.86 -20.98 10.32
C GLU A 25 -11.01 -20.76 9.07
N PRO A 26 -10.56 -21.85 8.39
CA PRO A 26 -9.90 -21.68 7.09
C PRO A 26 -10.92 -21.16 6.08
N ASP A 27 -10.52 -20.15 5.30
CA ASP A 27 -11.32 -19.61 4.20
C ASP A 27 -11.74 -20.74 3.25
N GLU A 28 -13.00 -21.15 3.31
CA GLU A 28 -13.58 -21.95 2.24
C GLU A 28 -13.65 -21.10 0.96
N PRO A 29 -13.17 -21.62 -0.18
CA PRO A 29 -13.23 -20.87 -1.43
C PRO A 29 -14.68 -20.56 -1.78
N LEU A 30 -15.01 -19.28 -1.88
CA LEU A 30 -16.32 -18.78 -2.30
C LEU A 30 -16.68 -19.41 -3.67
N GLN A 31 -17.67 -20.28 -3.67
CA GLN A 31 -18.24 -20.79 -4.91
C GLN A 31 -18.91 -19.61 -5.65
N PRO A 32 -18.68 -19.48 -6.97
CA PRO A 32 -19.31 -18.43 -7.74
C PRO A 32 -20.85 -18.59 -7.70
N PRO A 33 -21.60 -17.49 -7.63
CA PRO A 33 -23.06 -17.56 -7.54
C PRO A 33 -23.63 -18.29 -8.75
N LYS A 34 -24.51 -19.27 -8.51
CA LYS A 34 -25.25 -19.99 -9.56
C LYS A 34 -26.04 -18.96 -10.37
N ARG A 35 -25.81 -18.93 -11.68
CA ARG A 35 -26.56 -18.15 -12.66
C ARG A 35 -28.05 -18.45 -12.54
N ARG A 36 -28.86 -17.44 -12.38
CA ARG A 36 -30.29 -17.48 -12.71
C ARG A 36 -30.41 -17.22 -14.20
N ASP A 37 -30.97 -18.16 -14.90
CA ASP A 37 -31.29 -18.06 -16.33
C ASP A 37 -32.23 -16.86 -16.55
N GLY A 38 -31.81 -15.85 -17.31
CA GLY A 38 -32.72 -14.83 -17.83
C GLY A 38 -32.25 -13.37 -17.86
N GLU A 39 -30.99 -13.01 -17.54
CA GLU A 39 -30.53 -11.64 -17.72
C GLU A 39 -29.37 -11.55 -18.70
N SER A 40 -29.66 -10.91 -19.85
CA SER A 40 -28.65 -10.59 -20.86
C SER A 40 -27.88 -9.33 -20.51
N TYR A 41 -26.57 -9.43 -20.55
CA TYR A 41 -25.63 -8.31 -20.45
C TYR A 41 -25.84 -7.32 -21.59
N ILE A 42 -25.93 -6.02 -21.26
CA ILE A 42 -25.88 -4.93 -22.24
C ILE A 42 -24.43 -4.48 -22.33
N ASP A 43 -23.83 -4.79 -23.47
CA ASP A 43 -22.47 -4.35 -23.80
C ASP A 43 -22.54 -2.93 -24.40
N PHE A 44 -21.86 -1.96 -23.78
CA PHE A 44 -21.76 -0.59 -24.27
C PHE A 44 -20.47 -0.43 -25.08
N ALA A 45 -20.54 -0.72 -26.38
CA ALA A 45 -19.51 -0.24 -27.29
C ALA A 45 -20.03 -0.05 -28.73
N LYS A 46 -20.11 1.21 -29.11
CA LYS A 46 -20.18 1.88 -30.44
C LYS A 46 -21.50 1.95 -31.19
N PRO A 47 -21.87 3.17 -31.63
CA PRO A 47 -22.97 3.40 -32.54
C PRO A 47 -22.48 3.26 -33.98
N GLU A 48 -23.30 2.71 -34.84
CA GLU A 48 -23.61 3.15 -36.18
C GLU A 48 -24.29 2.03 -37.00
N GLU A 49 -25.41 2.42 -37.66
CA GLU A 49 -26.16 1.66 -38.67
C GLU A 49 -27.04 0.52 -38.17
N GLY A 50 -28.27 0.80 -37.70
CA GLY A 50 -29.30 -0.20 -37.45
C GLY A 50 -30.58 0.25 -36.74
N GLU A 51 -30.72 1.50 -36.34
CA GLU A 51 -31.85 1.94 -35.50
C GLU A 51 -33.23 1.93 -36.21
N GLU A 52 -33.30 2.06 -37.52
CA GLU A 52 -34.59 2.05 -38.22
C GLU A 52 -35.24 0.67 -38.38
N ALA A 53 -34.46 -0.40 -38.37
CA ALA A 53 -34.99 -1.75 -38.51
C ALA A 53 -35.54 -2.32 -37.17
N GLU A 54 -34.94 -2.00 -36.04
CA GLU A 54 -35.38 -2.47 -34.71
C GLU A 54 -36.66 -1.76 -34.23
N GLU A 55 -36.85 -0.49 -34.58
CA GLU A 55 -38.09 0.23 -34.26
C GLU A 55 -39.30 -0.27 -35.05
N ALA A 56 -39.10 -0.76 -36.27
CA ALA A 56 -40.13 -1.40 -37.07
C ALA A 56 -40.55 -2.78 -36.52
N GLU A 57 -39.61 -3.61 -36.03
CA GLU A 57 -39.90 -4.88 -35.40
C GLU A 57 -40.59 -4.71 -34.04
N ARG A 58 -40.20 -3.74 -33.25
CA ARG A 58 -40.89 -3.46 -31.97
C ARG A 58 -42.34 -3.00 -32.18
N LYS A 59 -42.59 -2.21 -33.17
CA LYS A 59 -43.97 -1.78 -33.50
C LYS A 59 -44.86 -2.92 -34.02
N THR A 60 -44.31 -3.86 -34.75
CA THR A 60 -45.05 -5.07 -35.20
C THR A 60 -45.32 -6.11 -34.07
N LEU A 61 -44.39 -6.27 -33.14
CA LEU A 61 -44.60 -7.11 -31.97
C LEU A 61 -45.65 -6.55 -31.00
N PHE A 62 -45.73 -5.23 -30.84
CA PHE A 62 -46.79 -4.59 -30.04
C PHE A 62 -48.17 -4.68 -30.72
N LYS A 63 -48.25 -4.65 -32.03
CA LYS A 63 -49.52 -4.82 -32.76
C LYS A 63 -50.05 -6.24 -32.72
N ARG A 64 -49.18 -7.28 -32.82
CA ARG A 64 -49.58 -8.70 -32.71
C ARG A 64 -50.09 -9.06 -31.33
N LYS A 65 -49.64 -8.41 -30.25
CA LYS A 65 -50.09 -8.68 -28.89
C LYS A 65 -51.46 -8.07 -28.55
N LYS A 66 -51.96 -7.19 -29.41
CA LYS A 66 -53.25 -6.51 -29.21
C LYS A 66 -54.45 -7.24 -29.92
N GLU A 67 -54.16 -8.15 -30.84
CA GLU A 67 -55.21 -8.83 -31.60
C GLU A 67 -55.67 -10.20 -31.02
N SER A 68 -55.10 -10.68 -29.89
CA SER A 68 -55.43 -11.97 -29.32
C SER A 68 -56.01 -11.95 -27.91
N LYS A 69 -56.68 -10.88 -27.50
CA LYS A 69 -57.46 -10.91 -26.24
C LYS A 69 -58.94 -11.09 -26.58
N PRO A 70 -59.56 -12.17 -26.11
CA PRO A 70 -61.03 -12.31 -26.26
C PRO A 70 -61.74 -11.14 -25.55
N GLU A 71 -62.75 -10.58 -26.21
CA GLU A 71 -63.60 -9.54 -25.64
C GLU A 71 -64.25 -10.09 -24.37
N LYS A 72 -63.94 -9.46 -23.24
CA LYS A 72 -64.54 -9.81 -21.95
C LYS A 72 -65.96 -9.33 -21.92
N THR A 73 -66.83 -10.19 -21.43
CA THR A 73 -68.23 -9.87 -21.27
C THR A 73 -68.43 -8.69 -20.28
N PRO A 74 -69.51 -7.89 -20.41
CA PRO A 74 -69.74 -6.76 -19.53
C PRO A 74 -69.67 -7.12 -18.02
N GLU A 75 -70.12 -8.33 -17.66
CA GLU A 75 -70.07 -8.86 -16.28
C GLU A 75 -68.66 -9.12 -15.78
N GLU A 76 -67.75 -9.65 -16.64
CA GLU A 76 -66.35 -9.85 -16.28
C GLU A 76 -65.57 -8.55 -16.11
N ILE A 77 -65.94 -7.48 -16.83
CA ILE A 77 -65.35 -6.17 -16.72
C ILE A 77 -65.79 -5.52 -15.40
N GLU A 78 -67.03 -5.71 -14.99
CA GLU A 78 -67.56 -5.22 -13.72
C GLU A 78 -66.98 -5.93 -12.51
N ALA A 79 -66.81 -7.24 -12.57
CA ALA A 79 -66.13 -8.07 -11.57
C ALA A 79 -64.66 -7.70 -11.43
N LEU A 80 -63.96 -7.42 -12.52
CA LEU A 80 -62.56 -6.95 -12.51
C LEU A 80 -62.38 -5.53 -11.93
N LYS A 81 -63.36 -4.67 -12.16
CA LYS A 81 -63.40 -3.32 -11.56
C LYS A 81 -63.62 -3.42 -10.06
N ALA A 82 -64.61 -4.24 -9.63
CA ALA A 82 -64.87 -4.45 -8.20
C ALA A 82 -63.65 -5.05 -7.47
N GLN A 83 -62.97 -6.06 -8.05
CA GLN A 83 -61.77 -6.66 -7.48
C GLN A 83 -60.59 -5.70 -7.44
N LYS A 84 -60.44 -4.78 -8.42
CA LYS A 84 -59.44 -3.74 -8.40
C LYS A 84 -59.72 -2.67 -7.34
N GLN A 85 -61.00 -2.39 -7.13
CA GLN A 85 -61.43 -1.42 -6.14
C GLN A 85 -61.21 -1.95 -4.70
N GLU A 86 -61.57 -3.20 -4.46
CA GLU A 86 -61.32 -3.91 -3.21
C GLU A 86 -59.83 -4.01 -2.86
N LYS A 87 -58.98 -4.36 -3.85
CA LYS A 87 -57.51 -4.34 -3.70
C LYS A 87 -56.95 -2.93 -3.40
N ARG A 88 -57.55 -1.89 -4.00
CA ARG A 88 -57.13 -0.49 -3.72
C ARG A 88 -57.53 -0.06 -2.31
N GLU A 89 -58.73 -0.43 -1.85
CA GLU A 89 -59.19 -0.15 -0.49
C GLU A 89 -58.40 -0.92 0.57
N SER A 90 -58.12 -2.20 0.32
CA SER A 90 -57.27 -3.01 1.20
C SER A 90 -55.85 -2.42 1.31
N ARG A 91 -55.27 -1.96 0.20
CA ARG A 91 -53.96 -1.30 0.20
C ARG A 91 -53.98 0.04 0.95
N LYS A 92 -55.03 0.86 0.77
CA LYS A 92 -55.23 2.12 1.53
C LYS A 92 -55.40 1.86 3.02
N ASN A 93 -56.15 0.84 3.41
CA ASN A 93 -56.35 0.51 4.80
C ASN A 93 -55.07 -0.07 5.44
N LYS A 94 -54.31 -0.93 4.72
CA LYS A 94 -52.98 -1.35 5.19
C LYS A 94 -52.03 -0.19 5.35
N ALA A 95 -51.96 0.72 4.37
CA ALA A 95 -51.13 1.91 4.45
C ALA A 95 -51.51 2.83 5.61
N LYS A 96 -52.84 3.04 5.84
CA LYS A 96 -53.32 3.78 7.01
C LYS A 96 -52.92 3.14 8.34
N THR A 97 -53.05 1.82 8.45
CA THR A 97 -52.70 1.07 9.67
C THR A 97 -51.20 1.13 9.94
N VAL A 98 -50.37 1.00 8.90
CA VAL A 98 -48.94 1.15 9.01
C VAL A 98 -48.57 2.58 9.42
N TRP A 99 -49.18 3.59 8.79
CA TRP A 99 -48.95 4.99 9.11
C TRP A 99 -49.31 5.34 10.56
N ILE A 100 -50.48 4.83 11.07
CA ILE A 100 -50.87 5.00 12.47
C ILE A 100 -49.87 4.32 13.43
N LYS A 101 -49.40 3.11 13.11
CA LYS A 101 -48.37 2.40 13.89
C LYS A 101 -47.06 3.18 13.93
N VAL A 102 -46.63 3.69 12.78
CA VAL A 102 -45.39 4.51 12.66
C VAL A 102 -45.58 5.82 13.45
N LYS A 103 -46.72 6.49 13.28
CA LYS A 103 -47.02 7.73 14.02
C LYS A 103 -47.00 7.48 15.53
N ASN A 104 -47.65 6.43 16.02
CA ASN A 104 -47.67 6.10 17.43
C ASN A 104 -46.30 5.66 17.97
N ALA A 105 -45.49 5.00 17.15
CA ALA A 105 -44.10 4.67 17.51
C ALA A 105 -43.21 5.92 17.59
N VAL A 106 -43.31 6.82 16.61
CA VAL A 106 -42.55 8.09 16.59
C VAL A 106 -42.94 9.02 17.74
N PHE A 107 -44.22 9.06 18.12
CA PHE A 107 -44.70 9.86 19.25
C PHE A 107 -44.58 9.16 20.63
N ASN A 108 -44.09 7.93 20.67
CA ASN A 108 -43.76 7.28 21.92
C ASN A 108 -42.58 7.98 22.58
N LYS A 109 -42.78 8.58 23.75
CA LYS A 109 -41.74 9.30 24.50
C LYS A 109 -40.46 8.48 24.71
N LYS A 110 -40.59 7.16 24.86
CA LYS A 110 -39.44 6.25 25.00
C LYS A 110 -38.65 6.13 23.71
N VAL A 111 -39.28 6.04 22.54
CA VAL A 111 -38.62 6.00 21.23
C VAL A 111 -37.96 7.34 20.92
N LEU A 112 -38.63 8.43 21.20
CA LEU A 112 -38.05 9.77 21.01
C LEU A 112 -36.83 9.99 21.92
N ALA A 113 -36.88 9.53 23.16
CA ALA A 113 -35.74 9.58 24.08
C ALA A 113 -34.57 8.70 23.62
N ALA A 114 -34.86 7.51 23.09
CA ALA A 114 -33.81 6.62 22.52
C ALA A 114 -33.16 7.23 21.29
N VAL A 115 -33.92 7.82 20.37
CA VAL A 115 -33.39 8.54 19.20
C VAL A 115 -32.56 9.76 19.60
N ALA A 116 -33.02 10.52 20.61
CA ALA A 116 -32.27 11.65 21.14
C ALA A 116 -30.95 11.20 21.79
N ALA A 117 -30.99 10.13 22.59
CA ALA A 117 -29.77 9.54 23.18
C ALA A 117 -28.79 9.05 22.12
N LEU A 118 -29.28 8.38 21.08
CA LEU A 118 -28.44 7.94 19.95
C LEU A 118 -27.82 9.14 19.21
N ALA A 119 -28.57 10.19 18.97
CA ALA A 119 -28.06 11.41 18.35
C ALA A 119 -26.97 12.09 19.21
N VAL A 120 -27.13 12.10 20.54
CA VAL A 120 -26.10 12.62 21.46
C VAL A 120 -24.84 11.76 21.42
N ILE A 121 -24.96 10.42 21.38
CA ILE A 121 -23.83 9.51 21.30
C ILE A 121 -23.09 9.73 19.96
N ILE A 122 -23.80 9.84 18.84
CA ILE A 122 -23.23 10.11 17.54
C ILE A 122 -22.50 11.46 17.54
N ALA A 123 -23.13 12.52 18.08
CA ALA A 123 -22.50 13.83 18.19
C ALA A 123 -21.26 13.81 19.10
N ALA A 124 -21.28 13.06 20.20
CA ALA A 124 -20.13 12.88 21.08
C ALA A 124 -18.97 12.14 20.36
N VAL A 125 -19.26 11.07 19.63
CA VAL A 125 -18.26 10.33 18.85
C VAL A 125 -17.65 11.24 17.77
N PHE A 126 -18.45 12.01 17.04
CA PHE A 126 -17.96 12.98 16.06
C PHE A 126 -17.15 14.10 16.73
N GLY A 127 -17.59 14.62 17.85
CA GLY A 127 -16.88 15.65 18.62
C GLY A 127 -15.54 15.15 19.15
N ILE A 128 -15.48 13.91 19.65
CA ILE A 128 -14.23 13.30 20.11
C ILE A 128 -13.27 13.09 18.93
N ARG A 129 -13.76 12.55 17.80
CA ARG A 129 -12.94 12.39 16.60
C ARG A 129 -12.37 13.70 16.09
N TYR A 130 -13.24 14.71 15.96
CA TYR A 130 -12.82 16.05 15.55
C TYR A 130 -11.82 16.67 16.53
N GLY A 131 -12.03 16.53 17.83
CA GLY A 131 -11.11 17.02 18.86
C GLY A 131 -9.76 16.31 18.83
N VAL A 132 -9.73 14.99 18.59
CA VAL A 132 -8.50 14.21 18.44
C VAL A 132 -7.75 14.62 17.17
N GLU A 133 -8.44 14.85 16.05
CA GLU A 133 -7.79 15.31 14.81
C GLU A 133 -7.22 16.71 14.98
N GLN A 134 -7.95 17.63 15.62
CA GLN A 134 -7.44 18.97 15.93
C GLN A 134 -6.25 18.95 16.89
N ALA A 135 -6.26 18.08 17.89
CA ALA A 135 -5.15 17.92 18.82
C ALA A 135 -3.88 17.36 18.11
N LYS A 136 -4.07 16.46 17.14
CA LYS A 136 -2.97 15.88 16.34
C LYS A 136 -2.25 16.93 15.49
N VAL A 137 -2.88 18.02 15.12
CA VAL A 137 -2.29 19.07 14.28
C VAL A 137 -2.02 20.37 15.04
N ALA A 138 -2.38 20.44 16.34
CA ALA A 138 -2.25 21.66 17.13
C ALA A 138 -0.78 22.13 17.27
N TYR A 139 0.17 21.18 17.32
CA TYR A 139 1.60 21.47 17.38
C TYR A 139 2.14 22.10 16.08
N LEU A 140 1.43 21.97 14.95
CA LEU A 140 1.86 22.56 13.68
C LEU A 140 1.63 24.08 13.60
N LYS A 141 0.77 24.66 14.45
CA LYS A 141 0.45 26.09 14.39
C LYS A 141 1.67 27.02 14.45
N PRO A 142 2.63 26.85 15.37
CA PRO A 142 3.82 27.70 15.41
C PRO A 142 4.65 27.61 14.13
N TYR A 143 4.72 26.42 13.52
CA TYR A 143 5.45 26.20 12.28
C TYR A 143 4.73 26.79 11.07
N GLN A 144 3.40 26.70 11.02
CA GLN A 144 2.58 27.35 9.99
C GLN A 144 2.68 28.89 10.06
N GLU A 145 2.79 29.45 11.26
CA GLU A 145 3.02 30.90 11.44
C GLU A 145 4.44 31.30 11.02
N LYS A 146 5.44 30.43 11.28
CA LYS A 146 6.85 30.66 10.89
C LYS A 146 7.08 30.50 9.39
N TYR A 147 6.37 29.56 8.75
CA TYR A 147 6.50 29.20 7.33
C TYR A 147 5.11 29.29 6.64
N PRO A 148 4.59 30.51 6.39
CA PRO A 148 3.19 30.69 5.96
C PRO A 148 2.88 30.13 4.57
N ASP A 149 3.91 29.95 3.73
CA ASP A 149 3.79 29.45 2.35
C ASP A 149 3.95 27.92 2.27
N VAL A 150 4.18 27.24 3.41
CA VAL A 150 4.40 25.79 3.47
C VAL A 150 3.19 25.08 4.07
N GLU A 151 2.66 24.10 3.35
CA GLU A 151 1.63 23.20 3.85
C GLU A 151 2.26 21.97 4.51
N PHE A 152 2.15 21.87 5.83
CA PHE A 152 2.71 20.75 6.59
C PHE A 152 1.83 19.51 6.47
N PRO A 153 2.39 18.33 6.12
CA PRO A 153 1.65 17.10 6.09
C PRO A 153 1.20 16.69 7.49
N ALA A 154 -0.05 16.21 7.59
CA ALA A 154 -0.61 15.77 8.88
C ALA A 154 0.19 14.58 9.43
N GLY A 155 0.61 14.68 10.70
CA GLY A 155 1.36 13.62 11.39
C GLY A 155 2.87 13.66 11.22
N ILE A 156 3.42 14.68 10.54
CA ILE A 156 4.88 14.93 10.55
C ILE A 156 5.38 15.04 11.99
N LEU A 157 6.51 14.42 12.31
CA LEU A 157 7.10 14.53 13.65
C LEU A 157 7.56 15.95 13.91
N GLU A 158 7.25 16.50 15.09
CA GLU A 158 7.51 17.88 15.46
C GLU A 158 8.99 18.28 15.23
N LYS A 159 9.92 17.39 15.54
CA LYS A 159 11.37 17.62 15.36
C LYS A 159 11.82 17.83 13.89
N TYR A 160 10.98 17.49 12.92
CA TYR A 160 11.28 17.69 11.50
C TYR A 160 10.51 18.85 10.88
N CYS A 161 9.63 19.53 11.65
CA CYS A 161 8.83 20.63 11.12
C CYS A 161 9.69 21.82 10.65
N ASP A 162 10.77 22.17 11.37
CA ASP A 162 11.66 23.22 10.93
C ASP A 162 12.38 22.86 9.62
N ALA A 163 12.94 21.66 9.53
CA ALA A 163 13.63 21.21 8.33
C ALA A 163 12.69 21.13 7.11
N TYR A 164 11.45 20.66 7.30
CA TYR A 164 10.43 20.64 6.26
C TYR A 164 9.95 22.05 5.89
N GLY A 165 9.82 22.93 6.87
CA GLY A 165 9.44 24.33 6.65
C GLY A 165 10.50 25.11 5.86
N GLU A 166 11.79 24.84 6.09
CA GLU A 166 12.90 25.41 5.33
C GLU A 166 13.01 24.84 3.91
N ASN A 167 12.73 23.53 3.74
CA ASN A 167 12.73 22.87 2.45
C ASN A 167 11.59 21.83 2.35
N PRO A 168 10.45 22.16 1.70
CA PRO A 168 9.34 21.24 1.50
C PRO A 168 9.67 20.00 0.65
N ASP A 169 10.79 20.00 -0.07
CA ASP A 169 11.29 18.81 -0.77
C ASP A 169 11.98 17.81 0.16
N THR A 170 12.01 18.06 1.47
CA THR A 170 12.51 17.09 2.44
C THR A 170 11.65 15.82 2.42
N ALA A 171 12.28 14.68 2.09
CA ALA A 171 11.66 13.35 2.07
C ALA A 171 11.83 12.61 3.40
N GLY A 172 12.93 12.90 4.12
CA GLY A 172 13.30 12.19 5.31
C GLY A 172 14.52 12.79 6.02
N TYR A 173 15.02 12.02 6.98
CA TYR A 173 16.24 12.33 7.72
C TYR A 173 17.05 11.06 7.90
N ILE A 174 18.37 11.12 7.64
CA ILE A 174 19.27 9.98 7.78
C ILE A 174 20.38 10.30 8.79
N GLU A 175 20.72 9.31 9.61
CA GLU A 175 21.88 9.38 10.51
C GLU A 175 22.67 8.07 10.41
N ILE A 176 23.97 8.20 10.11
CA ILE A 176 24.94 7.10 10.08
C ILE A 176 26.14 7.58 10.89
N LEU A 177 26.23 7.12 12.14
CA LEU A 177 27.21 7.61 13.10
C LEU A 177 28.64 7.30 12.69
N ASP A 178 28.88 6.17 12.06
CA ASP A 178 30.21 5.70 11.69
C ASP A 178 30.92 6.60 10.67
N ILE A 179 30.15 7.32 9.84
CA ILE A 179 30.64 8.32 8.89
C ILE A 179 30.29 9.76 9.32
N ASN A 180 29.83 9.93 10.56
CA ASN A 180 29.39 11.22 11.09
C ASN A 180 28.34 11.95 10.22
N LEU A 181 27.52 11.19 9.50
CA LEU A 181 26.43 11.74 8.68
C LEU A 181 25.19 11.97 9.54
N LYS A 182 24.65 13.22 9.50
CA LYS A 182 23.34 13.60 10.04
C LYS A 182 22.76 14.65 9.09
N SER A 183 21.78 14.26 8.29
CA SER A 183 21.28 15.14 7.24
C SER A 183 19.80 14.88 6.91
N THR A 184 19.13 15.94 6.45
CA THR A 184 17.87 15.81 5.71
C THR A 184 18.11 15.11 4.39
N VAL A 185 17.11 14.32 3.97
CA VAL A 185 17.11 13.62 2.68
C VAL A 185 16.10 14.31 1.76
N SER A 186 16.53 14.71 0.58
CA SER A 186 15.72 15.47 -0.38
C SER A 186 14.89 14.55 -1.28
N ARG A 187 13.74 15.05 -1.79
CA ARG A 187 13.06 14.48 -2.97
C ARG A 187 13.69 14.92 -4.28
N ASP A 188 14.38 16.06 -4.27
CA ASP A 188 15.09 16.55 -5.42
C ASP A 188 16.38 15.74 -5.62
N THR A 189 16.46 15.01 -6.74
CA THR A 189 17.59 14.13 -7.10
C THR A 189 18.88 14.87 -7.41
N GLN A 190 18.85 16.19 -7.50
CA GLN A 190 20.04 17.04 -7.67
C GLN A 190 20.66 17.47 -6.33
N THR A 191 19.99 17.17 -5.21
CA THR A 191 20.38 17.61 -3.87
C THR A 191 20.66 16.41 -2.97
N TYR A 192 21.93 16.12 -2.71
CA TYR A 192 22.33 15.00 -1.84
C TYR A 192 22.29 15.33 -0.35
N PRO A 193 21.94 14.39 0.53
CA PRO A 193 21.37 13.07 0.22
C PRO A 193 19.98 13.19 -0.40
N TYR A 194 19.64 12.30 -1.34
CA TYR A 194 18.28 12.24 -1.87
C TYR A 194 17.69 10.82 -1.79
N ALA A 195 16.36 10.76 -1.67
CA ALA A 195 15.61 9.51 -1.74
C ALA A 195 15.33 9.14 -3.19
N GLN A 196 15.40 7.83 -3.51
CA GLN A 196 14.94 7.31 -4.78
C GLN A 196 13.49 7.76 -5.02
N PRO A 197 13.21 8.46 -6.13
CA PRO A 197 11.85 8.78 -6.49
C PRO A 197 11.02 7.50 -6.60
N CYS A 198 9.86 7.51 -5.99
CA CYS A 198 8.90 6.46 -6.14
C CYS A 198 7.69 7.00 -6.89
N THR A 199 7.37 6.35 -8.00
CA THR A 199 6.13 6.53 -8.72
C THR A 199 5.02 5.71 -8.05
N ASP A 200 3.88 5.57 -8.66
CA ASP A 200 2.71 4.93 -8.07
C ASP A 200 2.98 3.51 -7.54
N GLY A 201 2.48 3.22 -6.34
CA GLY A 201 2.49 1.87 -5.79
C GLY A 201 3.67 1.51 -4.88
N CYS A 202 4.36 2.50 -4.29
CA CYS A 202 5.37 2.23 -3.28
C CYS A 202 4.81 1.49 -2.09
N GLU A 203 5.22 0.25 -1.89
CA GLU A 203 5.24 -0.35 -0.57
C GLU A 203 6.60 -0.05 0.08
N GLN A 204 6.59 0.26 1.37
CA GLN A 204 7.80 0.60 2.14
C GLN A 204 8.64 -0.66 2.44
N PHE A 205 8.87 -1.48 1.42
CA PHE A 205 9.78 -2.62 1.52
C PHE A 205 11.24 -2.15 1.52
N ASN A 206 11.57 -1.18 0.67
CA ASN A 206 12.93 -0.68 0.50
C ASN A 206 12.92 0.85 0.48
N TYR A 207 13.57 1.46 1.47
CA TYR A 207 13.94 2.87 1.43
C TYR A 207 15.30 2.98 0.75
N VAL A 208 15.42 3.79 -0.30
CA VAL A 208 16.66 3.96 -1.06
C VAL A 208 17.13 5.40 -0.94
N VAL A 209 18.36 5.57 -0.45
CA VAL A 209 19.01 6.88 -0.26
C VAL A 209 20.34 6.90 -0.99
N TYR A 210 20.58 7.98 -1.74
CA TYR A 210 21.84 8.21 -2.43
C TYR A 210 22.67 9.25 -1.72
N LEU A 211 23.96 8.94 -1.51
CA LEU A 211 24.98 9.86 -1.01
C LEU A 211 25.90 10.30 -2.16
N ASN A 212 26.62 11.38 -1.93
CA ASN A 212 27.59 11.94 -2.90
C ASN A 212 29.07 11.77 -2.50
N ASP A 213 29.33 11.09 -1.39
CA ASP A 213 30.67 10.77 -0.90
C ASP A 213 30.83 9.26 -0.72
N ASP A 214 32.05 8.77 -0.66
CA ASP A 214 32.45 7.37 -0.58
C ASP A 214 32.73 6.88 0.86
N SER A 215 32.43 7.69 1.86
CA SER A 215 32.77 7.39 3.27
C SER A 215 32.20 6.08 3.81
N LEU A 216 31.11 5.56 3.21
CA LEU A 216 30.59 4.23 3.56
C LEU A 216 31.51 3.10 3.10
N GLU A 217 32.16 3.25 1.95
CA GLU A 217 33.10 2.26 1.42
C GLU A 217 34.30 2.10 2.35
N ASP A 218 34.88 3.18 2.85
CA ASP A 218 36.01 3.19 3.77
C ASP A 218 35.78 2.29 5.00
N ILE A 219 34.53 2.20 5.44
CA ILE A 219 34.15 1.47 6.67
C ILE A 219 33.58 0.08 6.35
N TYR A 220 32.70 -0.01 5.37
CA TYR A 220 31.86 -1.19 5.15
C TYR A 220 32.31 -2.06 3.98
N SER A 221 33.51 -1.82 3.40
CA SER A 221 34.03 -2.64 2.29
C SER A 221 34.63 -3.98 2.71
N SER A 222 34.68 -4.30 4.01
CA SER A 222 35.19 -5.56 4.54
C SER A 222 34.50 -5.97 5.83
N ALA A 223 34.57 -7.26 6.18
CA ALA A 223 34.10 -7.74 7.48
C ALA A 223 34.87 -7.13 8.65
N GLU A 224 36.18 -6.88 8.52
CA GLU A 224 37.01 -6.23 9.55
C GLU A 224 36.53 -4.80 9.82
N GLY A 225 36.28 -4.02 8.77
CA GLY A 225 35.74 -2.66 8.87
C GLY A 225 34.37 -2.65 9.52
N TYR A 226 33.45 -3.52 9.06
CA TYR A 226 32.15 -3.71 9.69
C TYR A 226 32.23 -4.04 11.17
N ASN A 227 33.12 -4.98 11.57
CA ASN A 227 33.31 -5.40 12.95
C ASN A 227 33.88 -4.28 13.85
N SER A 228 34.50 -3.27 13.26
CA SER A 228 35.01 -2.09 13.96
C SER A 228 33.97 -0.96 14.09
N ALA A 229 32.97 -0.95 13.23
CA ALA A 229 31.90 0.04 13.15
C ALA A 229 30.73 -0.27 14.12
N SER A 230 29.75 0.63 14.19
CA SER A 230 28.51 0.42 14.97
C SER A 230 27.59 -0.63 14.36
N GLY A 231 27.55 -0.73 13.04
CA GLY A 231 26.69 -1.60 12.27
C GLY A 231 25.21 -1.17 12.22
N TYR A 232 24.94 0.13 12.44
CA TYR A 232 23.59 0.68 12.45
C TYR A 232 23.47 1.95 11.61
N MET A 233 22.27 2.13 11.05
CA MET A 233 21.81 3.36 10.42
C MET A 233 20.42 3.69 10.96
N THR A 234 20.08 4.97 11.04
CA THR A 234 18.71 5.40 11.30
C THR A 234 18.18 6.19 10.11
N TYR A 235 16.91 6.00 9.81
CA TYR A 235 16.21 6.74 8.80
C TYR A 235 14.82 7.12 9.30
N SER A 236 14.41 8.34 9.05
CA SER A 236 13.05 8.80 9.27
C SER A 236 12.41 9.18 7.95
N ASN A 237 11.17 8.77 7.74
CA ASN A 237 10.34 9.24 6.63
C ASN A 237 9.54 10.50 6.99
N LEU A 238 9.98 11.25 7.99
CA LEU A 238 9.36 12.42 8.64
C LEU A 238 8.17 12.07 9.56
N PHE A 239 7.54 10.91 9.42
CA PHE A 239 6.38 10.51 10.23
C PHE A 239 6.75 9.48 11.29
N GLN A 240 7.82 8.73 11.06
CA GLN A 240 8.31 7.72 11.97
C GLN A 240 9.82 7.55 11.82
N ASP A 241 10.49 7.30 12.93
CA ASP A 241 11.91 6.96 12.96
C ASP A 241 12.07 5.45 12.93
N TYR A 242 13.06 4.99 12.18
CA TYR A 242 13.41 3.59 12.04
C TYR A 242 14.90 3.39 12.29
N THR A 243 15.23 2.26 12.89
CA THR A 243 16.61 1.79 13.04
C THR A 243 16.83 0.57 12.19
N PHE A 244 17.96 0.54 11.50
CA PHE A 244 18.35 -0.53 10.59
C PHE A 244 19.69 -1.11 11.01
N LYS A 245 19.76 -2.44 11.20
CA LYS A 245 21.02 -3.17 11.33
C LYS A 245 21.59 -3.39 9.95
N ILE A 246 22.84 -2.99 9.74
CA ILE A 246 23.56 -3.26 8.49
C ILE A 246 23.81 -4.75 8.42
N VAL A 247 23.41 -5.38 7.31
CA VAL A 247 23.49 -6.83 7.12
C VAL A 247 24.41 -7.23 5.96
N GLY A 248 24.76 -6.29 5.08
CA GLY A 248 25.66 -6.53 3.99
C GLY A 248 25.97 -5.28 3.20
N ALA A 249 27.01 -5.35 2.40
CA ALA A 249 27.40 -4.33 1.43
C ALA A 249 27.92 -5.00 0.15
N PHE A 250 27.91 -4.27 -0.96
CA PHE A 250 28.37 -4.79 -2.26
C PHE A 250 28.69 -3.66 -3.23
N TYR A 251 29.46 -4.04 -4.27
CA TYR A 251 29.74 -3.20 -5.43
C TYR A 251 28.79 -3.53 -6.57
N THR A 252 28.33 -2.51 -7.30
CA THR A 252 27.49 -2.69 -8.48
C THR A 252 27.85 -1.66 -9.56
N ASN A 253 27.69 -2.07 -10.82
CA ASN A 253 27.89 -1.23 -11.99
C ASN A 253 26.67 -0.34 -12.24
N THR A 254 26.92 0.83 -12.87
CA THR A 254 25.86 1.71 -13.40
C THR A 254 25.74 1.60 -14.92
N LYS A 255 26.72 0.97 -15.57
CA LYS A 255 26.72 0.73 -17.02
C LYS A 255 26.61 -0.77 -17.31
N ALA A 256 25.69 -1.13 -18.18
CA ALA A 256 25.41 -2.51 -18.55
C ALA A 256 26.64 -3.25 -19.12
N GLN A 257 27.52 -2.54 -19.83
CA GLN A 257 28.76 -3.10 -20.43
C GLN A 257 29.71 -3.71 -19.40
N ASP A 258 29.69 -3.23 -18.16
CA ASP A 258 30.60 -3.69 -17.10
C ASP A 258 30.16 -5.03 -16.48
N ASP A 259 28.92 -5.47 -16.77
CA ASP A 259 28.40 -6.79 -16.35
C ASP A 259 27.70 -7.53 -17.50
N SER A 260 28.35 -7.63 -18.65
CA SER A 260 27.85 -8.40 -19.81
C SER A 260 26.45 -8.02 -20.27
N GLY A 261 26.10 -6.74 -20.19
CA GLY A 261 24.80 -6.23 -20.59
C GLY A 261 23.76 -6.25 -19.45
N TYR A 262 24.18 -6.30 -18.19
CA TYR A 262 23.31 -6.35 -17.03
C TYR A 262 23.60 -5.21 -16.03
N ILE A 263 22.56 -4.67 -15.44
CA ILE A 263 22.61 -3.80 -14.27
C ILE A 263 21.70 -4.42 -13.21
N PHE A 264 22.25 -4.71 -12.04
CA PHE A 264 21.45 -5.28 -10.96
C PHE A 264 20.51 -4.22 -10.37
N PRO A 265 19.18 -4.44 -10.39
CA PRO A 265 18.18 -3.48 -9.93
C PRO A 265 18.08 -3.47 -8.40
N TYR A 266 19.10 -2.96 -7.71
CA TYR A 266 19.16 -2.92 -6.25
C TYR A 266 18.24 -1.87 -5.63
N ASN A 267 17.82 -0.87 -6.40
CA ASN A 267 17.11 0.32 -5.97
C ASN A 267 15.59 0.27 -6.21
N VAL A 268 15.02 -0.93 -6.23
CA VAL A 268 13.57 -1.13 -6.40
C VAL A 268 12.84 -0.62 -5.16
N THR A 269 11.93 0.32 -5.34
CA THR A 269 11.06 0.87 -4.28
C THR A 269 9.61 0.48 -4.48
N GLU A 270 9.24 0.02 -5.68
CA GLU A 270 7.90 -0.40 -6.05
C GLU A 270 7.52 -1.76 -5.44
N LYS A 271 6.22 -1.98 -5.32
CA LYS A 271 5.69 -3.27 -4.88
C LYS A 271 5.99 -4.36 -5.90
N MET A 272 6.74 -5.37 -5.49
CA MET A 272 7.02 -6.56 -6.32
C MET A 272 5.97 -7.65 -6.10
N THR A 273 5.84 -8.56 -7.09
CA THR A 273 5.17 -9.84 -6.86
C THR A 273 5.96 -10.66 -5.83
N ALA A 274 5.30 -11.62 -5.17
CA ALA A 274 5.93 -12.44 -4.13
C ALA A 274 7.15 -13.22 -4.65
N ASP A 275 7.07 -13.73 -5.86
CA ASP A 275 8.16 -14.49 -6.48
C ASP A 275 9.30 -13.56 -6.88
N SER A 276 8.97 -12.38 -7.42
CA SER A 276 9.95 -11.37 -7.77
C SER A 276 10.69 -10.84 -6.54
N GLN A 277 9.99 -10.64 -5.43
CA GLN A 277 10.61 -10.20 -4.18
C GLN A 277 11.55 -11.25 -3.58
N ASN A 278 11.19 -12.55 -3.64
CA ASN A 278 12.08 -13.63 -3.23
C ASN A 278 13.35 -13.67 -4.08
N GLU A 279 13.22 -13.54 -5.39
CA GLU A 279 14.35 -13.52 -6.31
C GLU A 279 15.25 -12.30 -6.10
N TYR A 280 14.63 -11.11 -5.88
CA TYR A 280 15.37 -9.89 -5.50
C TYR A 280 16.25 -10.11 -4.27
N ILE A 281 15.65 -10.63 -3.18
CA ILE A 281 16.35 -10.88 -1.92
C ILE A 281 17.50 -11.86 -2.11
N SER A 282 17.26 -12.96 -2.82
CA SER A 282 18.29 -13.96 -3.10
C SER A 282 19.48 -13.38 -3.87
N ARG A 283 19.20 -12.60 -4.93
CA ARG A 283 20.23 -11.94 -5.74
C ARG A 283 20.95 -10.83 -4.98
N LEU A 284 20.24 -10.10 -4.14
CA LEU A 284 20.82 -9.08 -3.27
C LEU A 284 21.83 -9.72 -2.30
N GLN A 285 21.43 -10.76 -1.56
CA GLN A 285 22.27 -11.45 -0.59
C GLN A 285 23.47 -12.18 -1.24
N SER A 286 23.33 -12.66 -2.47
CA SER A 286 24.45 -13.27 -3.20
C SER A 286 25.59 -12.28 -3.49
N ARG A 287 25.30 -10.98 -3.51
CA ARG A 287 26.26 -9.90 -3.79
C ARG A 287 26.98 -9.38 -2.55
N PHE A 288 26.48 -9.68 -1.36
CA PHE A 288 27.13 -9.22 -0.13
C PHE A 288 28.57 -9.73 -0.04
N ILE A 289 29.50 -8.81 0.24
CA ILE A 289 30.93 -9.11 0.38
C ILE A 289 31.26 -9.77 1.71
N TYR A 290 30.38 -9.66 2.70
CA TYR A 290 30.46 -10.38 3.98
C TYR A 290 29.07 -10.88 4.39
N SER A 291 29.02 -11.78 5.35
CA SER A 291 27.82 -12.28 5.99
C SER A 291 27.79 -11.88 7.46
N THR A 292 26.65 -11.40 7.94
CA THR A 292 26.39 -11.09 9.34
C THR A 292 25.52 -12.16 10.04
N GLY A 293 25.20 -13.24 9.33
CA GLY A 293 24.34 -14.31 9.82
C GLY A 293 22.85 -13.96 9.85
N ILE A 294 22.45 -12.79 9.30
CA ILE A 294 21.04 -12.41 9.16
C ILE A 294 20.62 -12.57 7.69
N ASP A 295 19.61 -13.39 7.46
CA ASP A 295 18.93 -13.49 6.19
C ASP A 295 17.79 -12.46 6.10
N ILE A 296 17.70 -11.79 4.95
CA ILE A 296 16.60 -10.90 4.61
C ILE A 296 15.40 -11.76 4.17
N THR A 297 14.22 -11.41 4.65
CA THR A 297 12.97 -12.05 4.29
C THR A 297 11.99 -11.05 3.66
N ARG A 298 10.92 -11.52 3.05
CA ARG A 298 9.87 -10.65 2.48
C ARG A 298 9.11 -9.82 3.52
N GLN A 299 9.18 -10.18 4.78
CA GLN A 299 8.54 -9.44 5.88
C GLN A 299 9.42 -8.32 6.40
N ASP A 300 10.68 -8.29 6.00
CA ASP A 300 11.61 -7.26 6.44
C ASP A 300 11.44 -5.99 5.59
N THR A 301 11.57 -4.85 6.24
CA THR A 301 11.80 -3.57 5.58
C THR A 301 13.29 -3.30 5.56
N ILE A 302 13.81 -2.88 4.42
CA ILE A 302 15.24 -2.59 4.24
C ILE A 302 15.48 -1.12 3.98
N LEU A 303 16.68 -0.66 4.31
CA LEU A 303 17.25 0.61 3.91
C LEU A 303 18.47 0.33 3.03
N THR A 304 18.41 0.80 1.81
CA THR A 304 19.51 0.76 0.84
C THR A 304 20.17 2.12 0.78
N VAL A 305 21.43 2.21 1.15
CA VAL A 305 22.21 3.44 1.01
C VAL A 305 23.28 3.22 -0.05
N SER A 306 23.23 4.02 -1.10
CA SER A 306 24.11 3.92 -2.26
C SER A 306 25.00 5.16 -2.36
N CYS A 307 26.30 4.96 -2.48
CA CYS A 307 27.28 6.03 -2.59
C CYS A 307 28.20 5.80 -3.81
N PRO A 308 28.93 6.84 -4.28
CA PRO A 308 30.06 6.63 -5.18
C PRO A 308 31.08 5.67 -4.58
N THR A 309 32.02 5.21 -5.35
CA THR A 309 33.12 4.34 -4.92
C THR A 309 34.41 4.77 -5.58
N ASP A 310 35.51 4.70 -4.85
CA ASP A 310 36.85 4.90 -5.39
C ASP A 310 37.33 3.73 -6.25
N TYR A 311 36.66 2.58 -6.17
CA TYR A 311 37.00 1.39 -6.96
C TYR A 311 36.95 1.68 -8.47
N ARG A 312 35.87 2.35 -8.94
CA ARG A 312 35.65 2.66 -10.35
C ARG A 312 34.60 3.77 -10.53
N GLU A 313 34.84 4.68 -11.48
CA GLU A 313 34.00 5.86 -11.74
C GLU A 313 32.51 5.50 -12.01
N ASP A 314 32.27 4.40 -12.75
CA ASP A 314 30.93 3.95 -13.14
C ASP A 314 30.37 2.85 -12.22
N PHE A 315 30.78 2.87 -10.95
CA PHE A 315 30.32 1.95 -9.93
C PHE A 315 29.68 2.67 -8.75
N ARG A 316 28.93 1.92 -8.01
CA ARG A 316 28.37 2.33 -6.72
C ARG A 316 28.74 1.33 -5.65
N PHE A 317 29.01 1.82 -4.48
CA PHE A 317 29.07 1.02 -3.26
C PHE A 317 27.71 1.10 -2.56
N VAL A 318 27.14 -0.03 -2.18
CA VAL A 318 25.79 -0.14 -1.64
C VAL A 318 25.81 -0.84 -0.30
N VAL A 319 25.20 -0.23 0.71
CA VAL A 319 25.04 -0.79 2.05
C VAL A 319 23.58 -1.08 2.30
N ILE A 320 23.28 -2.26 2.81
CA ILE A 320 21.91 -2.71 3.12
C ILE A 320 21.73 -2.86 4.62
N GLY A 321 20.71 -2.20 5.14
CA GLY A 321 20.23 -2.38 6.50
C GLY A 321 18.85 -3.03 6.54
N VAL A 322 18.60 -3.83 7.55
CA VAL A 322 17.29 -4.44 7.85
C VAL A 322 16.71 -3.80 9.09
N MET A 323 15.45 -3.38 9.02
CA MET A 323 14.76 -2.74 10.13
C MET A 323 14.72 -3.68 11.34
N ARG A 324 15.23 -3.20 12.48
CA ARG A 324 15.20 -3.92 13.76
C ARG A 324 15.03 -2.91 14.89
N GLU A 325 14.21 -3.25 15.87
CA GLU A 325 14.03 -2.46 17.09
C GLU A 325 15.15 -2.71 18.10
N ASP A 326 15.71 -3.93 18.10
CA ASP A 326 16.82 -4.31 18.98
C ASP A 326 18.14 -3.76 18.43
N THR A 327 18.70 -2.78 19.13
CA THR A 327 20.01 -2.19 18.86
C THR A 327 21.12 -2.74 19.77
N ASP A 328 20.78 -3.52 20.79
CA ASP A 328 21.72 -3.92 21.83
C ASP A 328 22.69 -5.04 21.40
N SER A 329 22.32 -5.83 20.40
CA SER A 329 23.16 -6.91 19.88
C SER A 329 23.87 -6.49 18.61
N LYS A 330 25.17 -6.16 18.70
CA LYS A 330 26.02 -5.98 17.53
C LYS A 330 26.21 -7.32 16.81
N LEU A 331 26.04 -7.29 15.48
CA LEU A 331 26.34 -8.44 14.63
C LEU A 331 27.84 -8.57 14.40
N THR A 332 28.30 -9.78 14.08
CA THR A 332 29.68 -10.03 13.66
C THR A 332 29.65 -10.43 12.20
N ALA A 333 30.48 -9.80 11.40
CA ALA A 333 30.62 -10.11 9.98
C ALA A 333 31.80 -11.04 9.72
N GLU A 334 31.64 -11.90 8.72
CA GLU A 334 32.69 -12.76 8.16
C GLU A 334 32.74 -12.56 6.65
N ASP A 335 33.94 -12.42 6.07
CA ASP A 335 34.10 -12.24 4.63
C ASP A 335 33.60 -13.47 3.87
N LYS A 336 32.89 -13.22 2.75
CA LYS A 336 32.42 -14.27 1.86
C LYS A 336 33.42 -14.55 0.75
N SER A 337 33.51 -15.80 0.36
CA SER A 337 34.33 -16.24 -0.77
C SER A 337 33.54 -16.38 -2.07
N ASP A 338 32.22 -16.42 -1.99
CA ASP A 338 31.27 -16.68 -3.08
C ASP A 338 30.45 -15.43 -3.44
N VAL A 339 31.09 -14.28 -3.60
CA VAL A 339 30.41 -13.01 -3.90
C VAL A 339 30.08 -12.92 -5.38
N HIS A 340 28.86 -12.53 -5.71
CA HIS A 340 28.44 -12.26 -7.08
C HIS A 340 28.77 -10.81 -7.46
N TYR A 341 29.95 -10.59 -8.01
CA TYR A 341 30.40 -9.31 -8.54
C TYR A 341 29.94 -9.08 -9.99
N PRO A 342 29.90 -7.82 -10.48
CA PRO A 342 29.85 -7.52 -11.89
C PRO A 342 31.04 -8.17 -12.67
N GLN A 343 30.80 -8.56 -13.93
CA GLN A 343 31.78 -9.30 -14.75
C GLN A 343 33.17 -8.63 -14.82
N ILE A 344 33.19 -7.30 -14.93
CA ILE A 344 34.43 -6.53 -15.06
C ILE A 344 35.39 -6.75 -13.87
N ILE A 345 34.91 -7.02 -12.66
CA ILE A 345 35.73 -7.27 -11.47
C ILE A 345 36.49 -8.59 -11.64
N TYR A 346 35.85 -9.64 -12.19
CA TYR A 346 36.52 -10.91 -12.48
C TYR A 346 37.55 -10.78 -13.59
N ASP A 347 37.24 -9.97 -14.61
CA ASP A 347 38.16 -9.71 -15.72
C ASP A 347 39.44 -9.00 -15.25
N GLU A 348 39.28 -7.95 -14.37
CA GLU A 348 40.42 -7.19 -13.83
C GLU A 348 41.26 -7.99 -12.85
N THR A 349 40.65 -8.87 -12.06
CA THR A 349 41.34 -9.76 -11.13
C THR A 349 41.85 -11.03 -11.78
N ASN A 350 41.57 -11.24 -13.06
CA ASN A 350 41.87 -12.45 -13.82
C ASN A 350 41.39 -13.74 -13.11
N THR A 351 40.18 -13.68 -12.56
CA THR A 351 39.52 -14.79 -11.90
C THR A 351 38.32 -15.28 -12.72
N GLU A 352 37.93 -16.54 -12.53
CA GLU A 352 36.76 -17.08 -13.21
C GLU A 352 35.47 -16.60 -12.54
N ASN A 353 34.52 -16.05 -13.30
CA ASN A 353 33.22 -15.70 -12.80
C ASN A 353 32.35 -16.96 -12.61
N PRO A 354 32.04 -17.38 -11.38
CA PRO A 354 31.19 -18.54 -11.13
C PRO A 354 29.72 -18.29 -11.52
N TYR A 355 29.33 -17.03 -11.69
CA TYR A 355 27.95 -16.59 -11.99
C TYR A 355 27.75 -16.25 -13.48
N ARG A 356 28.75 -16.47 -14.35
CA ARG A 356 28.68 -16.11 -15.79
C ARG A 356 27.49 -16.70 -16.57
N PHE A 357 26.86 -17.74 -16.05
CA PHE A 357 25.66 -18.35 -16.64
C PHE A 357 24.37 -17.98 -15.88
N SER A 358 24.44 -17.11 -14.89
CA SER A 358 23.25 -16.63 -14.21
C SER A 358 22.39 -15.83 -15.19
N SER A 359 21.08 -16.09 -15.18
CA SER A 359 20.15 -15.32 -16.00
C SER A 359 20.10 -13.86 -15.52
N GLN A 360 20.03 -12.93 -16.47
CA GLN A 360 19.64 -11.56 -16.18
C GLN A 360 18.21 -11.58 -15.63
N TRP A 361 17.96 -10.77 -14.61
CA TRP A 361 16.67 -10.71 -13.95
C TRP A 361 16.30 -9.26 -13.66
N TYR A 362 15.08 -8.91 -13.93
CA TYR A 362 14.47 -7.62 -13.58
C TYR A 362 13.17 -7.86 -12.83
N PRO A 363 12.77 -6.95 -11.92
CA PRO A 363 11.61 -7.18 -11.08
C PRO A 363 10.30 -7.13 -11.88
N GLU A 364 9.37 -7.95 -11.45
CA GLU A 364 7.97 -7.86 -11.82
C GLU A 364 7.25 -7.07 -10.73
N ILE A 365 6.76 -5.87 -11.05
CA ILE A 365 6.12 -4.95 -10.13
C ILE A 365 4.60 -4.97 -10.27
N ILE A 366 3.90 -4.65 -9.19
CA ILE A 366 2.45 -4.52 -9.14
C ILE A 366 2.10 -3.03 -9.17
N VAL A 367 1.41 -2.62 -10.21
CA VAL A 367 0.87 -1.26 -10.35
C VAL A 367 -0.62 -1.28 -10.10
N THR A 368 -1.12 -0.35 -9.29
CA THR A 368 -2.55 -0.20 -9.00
C THR A 368 -3.04 1.07 -9.68
N ASP A 369 -4.04 0.95 -10.55
CA ASP A 369 -4.63 2.11 -11.22
C ASP A 369 -5.56 2.91 -10.29
N SER A 370 -6.09 4.03 -10.78
CA SER A 370 -7.01 4.91 -10.04
C SER A 370 -8.35 4.24 -9.68
N GLU A 371 -8.69 3.13 -10.32
CA GLU A 371 -9.90 2.33 -10.08
C GLU A 371 -9.64 1.19 -9.08
N GLY A 372 -8.38 1.03 -8.62
CA GLY A 372 -7.96 -0.02 -7.71
C GLY A 372 -7.64 -1.36 -8.38
N THR A 373 -7.58 -1.39 -9.73
CA THR A 373 -7.22 -2.60 -10.49
C THR A 373 -5.72 -2.79 -10.43
N GLN A 374 -5.27 -3.98 -10.06
CA GLN A 374 -3.86 -4.33 -10.02
C GLN A 374 -3.45 -4.99 -11.32
N THR A 375 -2.37 -4.48 -11.90
CA THR A 375 -1.69 -5.05 -13.08
C THR A 375 -0.23 -5.31 -12.73
N THR A 376 0.37 -6.30 -13.42
CA THR A 376 1.78 -6.64 -13.24
C THR A 376 2.56 -6.13 -14.43
N ILE A 377 3.70 -5.48 -14.17
CA ILE A 377 4.61 -4.95 -15.19
C ILE A 377 5.99 -5.56 -14.97
N GLN A 378 6.55 -6.14 -16.02
CA GLN A 378 7.93 -6.60 -16.04
C GLN A 378 8.85 -5.40 -16.33
N LYS A 379 9.78 -5.11 -15.42
CA LYS A 379 10.85 -4.13 -15.65
C LYS A 379 11.89 -4.66 -16.61
N THR A 380 12.65 -3.76 -17.21
CA THR A 380 13.72 -4.06 -18.16
C THR A 380 14.99 -3.28 -17.82
N ILE A 381 16.07 -3.49 -18.58
CA ILE A 381 17.34 -2.78 -18.36
C ILE A 381 17.17 -1.26 -18.51
N GLU A 382 16.31 -0.80 -19.42
CA GLU A 382 16.09 0.62 -19.70
C GLU A 382 15.52 1.39 -18.48
N ASP A 383 14.90 0.69 -17.53
CA ASP A 383 14.42 1.27 -16.28
C ASP A 383 15.57 1.58 -15.29
N TYR A 384 16.78 1.04 -15.52
CA TYR A 384 17.92 1.10 -14.59
C TYR A 384 19.20 1.68 -15.20
N GLU A 385 19.25 1.92 -16.50
CA GLU A 385 20.34 2.67 -17.14
C GLU A 385 20.25 4.15 -16.73
N GLN A 386 21.33 4.68 -16.12
CA GLN A 386 21.42 6.05 -15.63
C GLN A 386 22.37 6.88 -16.47
#